data_6c04f9c1db2fda5bd7ade172890492ea
#
_entry.id   6c04f9c1db2fda5bd7ade172890492ea
#
_cell.length_a   1.000
_cell.length_b   1.000
_cell.length_c   1.000
_cell.angle_alpha   90.00
_cell.angle_beta   90.00
_cell.angle_gamma   90.00
#
_symmetry.space_group_name_H-M   'P 1'
#
loop_
_entity.id
_entity.type
_entity.pdbx_description
1 polymer ?
#
loop_
_entity_poly.entity_id
_entity_poly.type
_entity_poly.pdbx_seq_one_letter_code
_entity_poly.pdbx_strand_id
1 'polypeptide(L)'
;IPGLTAALSGGAVLGAPLAHDFCVISLSDRLTPWEIIEKRLACAAMGDFCVAIYNPSSKGRPDYLQRAVRILLQNGKSEETVCGIVRNIGRERQQSEIITLRELENKQVDMFTTVYIGNKTTKNIESKMVTPRGYRTV
;
A
#
# COMPACT_ATOMS: atom_id res chain seq x y z
N ILE A 1 -8.72 -10.57 -22.77
CA ILE A 1 -7.62 -10.03 -21.96
C ILE A 1 -7.84 -10.45 -20.52
N PRO A 2 -6.87 -11.10 -19.90
CA PRO A 2 -6.97 -11.36 -18.47
C PRO A 2 -7.21 -10.05 -17.72
N GLY A 3 -8.06 -10.08 -16.72
CA GLY A 3 -8.31 -8.91 -15.89
C GLY A 3 -7.03 -8.44 -15.23
N LEU A 4 -6.77 -7.13 -15.26
CA LEU A 4 -5.64 -6.54 -14.55
C LEU A 4 -5.98 -6.47 -13.05
N THR A 5 -5.03 -6.84 -12.20
CA THR A 5 -5.21 -6.66 -10.76
C THR A 5 -5.12 -5.18 -10.42
N ALA A 6 -5.91 -4.75 -9.43
CA ALA A 6 -5.89 -3.36 -8.97
C ALA A 6 -4.50 -2.92 -8.52
N ALA A 7 -3.70 -3.85 -7.97
CA ALA A 7 -2.33 -3.55 -7.55
C ALA A 7 -1.48 -3.02 -8.71
N LEU A 8 -1.54 -3.69 -9.86
CA LEU A 8 -0.76 -3.29 -11.03
C LEU A 8 -1.32 -2.04 -11.70
N SER A 9 -2.65 -1.97 -11.83
CA SER A 9 -3.32 -0.82 -12.48
C SER A 9 -3.12 0.47 -11.69
N GLY A 10 -3.33 0.41 -10.38
CA GLY A 10 -3.13 1.57 -9.50
C GLY A 10 -1.65 1.93 -9.37
N GLY A 11 -0.77 0.94 -9.39
CA GLY A 11 0.68 1.16 -9.39
C GLY A 11 1.11 1.97 -10.61
N ALA A 12 0.56 1.67 -11.78
CA ALA A 12 0.84 2.42 -13.01
C ALA A 12 0.39 3.88 -12.90
N VAL A 13 -0.70 4.16 -12.19
CA VAL A 13 -1.16 5.52 -11.93
C VAL A 13 -0.15 6.29 -11.08
N LEU A 14 0.39 5.66 -10.05
CA LEU A 14 1.37 6.28 -9.14
C LEU A 14 2.77 6.39 -9.74
N GLY A 15 3.14 5.51 -10.65
CA GLY A 15 4.47 5.44 -11.23
C GLY A 15 4.97 4.00 -11.30
N ALA A 16 5.94 3.65 -10.46
CA ALA A 16 6.50 2.29 -10.39
C ALA A 16 6.75 1.90 -8.93
N PRO A 17 5.71 1.85 -8.09
CA PRO A 17 5.91 1.52 -6.66
C PRO A 17 6.25 0.05 -6.42
N LEU A 18 5.90 -0.84 -7.34
CA LEU A 18 6.03 -2.28 -7.19
C LEU A 18 7.10 -2.89 -8.11
N ALA A 19 8.13 -2.13 -8.43
CA ALA A 19 9.16 -2.57 -9.37
C ALA A 19 10.16 -3.58 -8.79
N HIS A 20 10.10 -3.85 -7.50
CA HIS A 20 10.94 -4.82 -6.80
C HIS A 20 10.03 -5.82 -6.06
N ASP A 21 10.55 -6.50 -5.05
CA ASP A 21 9.76 -7.48 -4.31
C ASP A 21 8.57 -6.81 -3.61
N PHE A 22 7.39 -7.35 -3.85
CA PHE A 22 6.17 -6.81 -3.25
C PHE A 22 5.19 -7.92 -2.92
N CYS A 23 4.23 -7.58 -2.07
CA CYS A 23 3.12 -8.47 -1.75
C CYS A 23 1.79 -7.71 -1.79
N VAL A 24 0.70 -8.46 -1.92
CA VAL A 24 -0.66 -7.93 -1.91
C VAL A 24 -1.37 -8.51 -0.69
N ILE A 25 -1.90 -7.63 0.16
CA ILE A 25 -2.60 -8.02 1.38
C ILE A 25 -3.99 -7.41 1.38
N SER A 26 -5.01 -8.25 1.59
CA SER A 26 -6.37 -7.76 1.80
C SER A 26 -6.62 -7.59 3.31
N LEU A 27 -7.24 -6.48 3.70
CA LEU A 27 -7.64 -6.26 5.09
C LEU A 27 -9.05 -6.81 5.37
N SER A 28 -9.69 -7.48 4.40
CA SER A 28 -10.97 -8.12 4.62
C SER A 28 -10.81 -9.34 5.51
N ASP A 29 -11.52 -9.38 6.63
CA ASP A 29 -11.50 -10.51 7.55
C ASP A 29 -12.68 -11.46 7.37
N ARG A 30 -13.40 -11.36 6.25
CA ARG A 30 -14.54 -12.24 5.96
C ARG A 30 -14.14 -13.70 5.81
N LEU A 31 -13.01 -13.95 5.14
CA LEU A 31 -12.51 -15.30 4.88
C LEU A 31 -11.21 -15.60 5.61
N THR A 32 -10.52 -14.58 6.09
CA THR A 32 -9.23 -14.71 6.75
C THR A 32 -9.32 -14.06 8.13
N PRO A 33 -9.05 -14.78 9.22
CA PRO A 33 -9.05 -14.19 10.56
C PRO A 33 -8.08 -13.00 10.65
N TRP A 34 -8.45 -11.98 11.43
CA TRP A 34 -7.62 -10.79 11.58
C TRP A 34 -6.21 -11.12 12.08
N GLU A 35 -6.07 -12.11 12.95
CA GLU A 35 -4.76 -12.53 13.48
C GLU A 35 -3.80 -12.98 12.35
N ILE A 36 -4.34 -13.59 11.32
CA ILE A 36 -3.55 -13.99 10.15
C ILE A 36 -3.16 -12.77 9.33
N ILE A 37 -4.08 -11.81 9.16
CA ILE A 37 -3.80 -10.55 8.47
C ILE A 37 -2.69 -9.79 9.19
N GLU A 38 -2.77 -9.69 10.53
CA GLU A 38 -1.74 -9.04 11.35
C GLU A 38 -0.37 -9.69 11.13
N LYS A 39 -0.33 -11.02 11.13
CA LYS A 39 0.91 -11.77 10.92
C LYS A 39 1.51 -11.47 9.55
N ARG A 40 0.68 -11.42 8.50
CA ARG A 40 1.14 -11.10 7.15
C ARG A 40 1.69 -9.69 7.07
N LEU A 41 1.03 -8.73 7.71
CA LEU A 41 1.51 -7.35 7.76
C LEU A 41 2.85 -7.25 8.50
N ALA A 42 2.98 -7.94 9.63
CA ALA A 42 4.22 -7.96 10.40
C ALA A 42 5.37 -8.55 9.57
N CYS A 43 5.12 -9.65 8.87
CA CYS A 43 6.13 -10.29 8.03
C CYS A 43 6.55 -9.38 6.87
N ALA A 44 5.59 -8.69 6.25
CA ALA A 44 5.88 -7.74 5.17
C ALA A 44 6.75 -6.58 5.66
N ALA A 45 6.48 -6.07 6.86
CA ALA A 45 7.28 -5.01 7.46
C ALA A 45 8.70 -5.48 7.80
N MET A 46 8.82 -6.65 8.41
CA MET A 46 10.12 -7.22 8.78
C MET A 46 10.99 -7.51 7.57
N GLY A 47 10.40 -7.97 6.47
CA GLY A 47 11.09 -8.23 5.22
C GLY A 47 11.27 -6.99 4.35
N ASP A 48 10.72 -5.86 4.78
CA ASP A 48 10.72 -4.60 4.03
C ASP A 48 10.16 -4.73 2.60
N PHE A 49 9.10 -5.50 2.45
CA PHE A 49 8.37 -5.59 1.18
C PHE A 49 7.62 -4.30 0.89
N CYS A 50 7.51 -3.96 -0.39
CA CYS A 50 6.46 -3.07 -0.82
C CYS A 50 5.14 -3.80 -0.69
N VAL A 51 4.09 -3.10 -0.28
CA VAL A 51 2.78 -3.72 -0.02
C VAL A 51 1.68 -2.99 -0.77
N ALA A 52 0.84 -3.73 -1.47
CA ALA A 52 -0.41 -3.22 -1.99
C ALA A 52 -1.54 -3.73 -1.08
N ILE A 53 -2.33 -2.82 -0.55
CA ILE A 53 -3.41 -3.15 0.39
C ILE A 53 -4.76 -3.00 -0.29
N TYR A 54 -5.52 -4.11 -0.28
CA TYR A 54 -6.89 -4.15 -0.77
C TYR A 54 -7.86 -4.09 0.41
N ASN A 55 -9.06 -3.57 0.16
CA ASN A 55 -10.12 -3.47 1.17
C ASN A 55 -9.64 -2.76 2.44
N PRO A 56 -9.05 -1.54 2.30
CA PRO A 56 -8.46 -0.86 3.45
C PRO A 56 -9.51 -0.37 4.45
N SER A 57 -10.77 -0.31 4.06
CA SER A 57 -11.84 0.14 4.93
C SER A 57 -13.18 -0.38 4.43
N SER A 58 -14.14 -0.51 5.35
CA SER A 58 -15.53 -0.80 5.03
C SER A 58 -16.43 -0.08 6.04
N LYS A 59 -17.75 -0.06 5.78
CA LYS A 59 -18.70 0.60 6.69
C LYS A 59 -18.66 0.05 8.11
N GLY A 60 -18.46 -1.27 8.24
CA GLY A 60 -18.40 -1.92 9.56
C GLY A 60 -17.01 -1.90 10.20
N ARG A 61 -15.99 -1.46 9.46
CA ARG A 61 -14.59 -1.58 9.89
C ARG A 61 -13.77 -0.40 9.37
N PRO A 62 -14.09 0.82 9.84
CA PRO A 62 -13.44 2.02 9.31
C PRO A 62 -12.01 2.20 9.81
N ASP A 63 -11.59 1.47 10.84
CA ASP A 63 -10.28 1.61 11.49
C ASP A 63 -9.24 0.59 11.02
N TYR A 64 -9.56 -0.27 10.07
CA TYR A 64 -8.64 -1.34 9.67
C TYR A 64 -7.34 -0.83 9.07
N LEU A 65 -7.39 0.23 8.29
CA LEU A 65 -6.17 0.82 7.74
C LEU A 65 -5.27 1.37 8.86
N GLN A 66 -5.85 2.07 9.84
CA GLN A 66 -5.08 2.60 10.96
C GLN A 66 -4.41 1.48 11.76
N ARG A 67 -5.13 0.39 11.97
CA ARG A 67 -4.59 -0.80 12.65
C ARG A 67 -3.43 -1.41 11.86
N ALA A 68 -3.60 -1.52 10.55
CA ALA A 68 -2.55 -2.04 9.65
C ALA A 68 -1.30 -1.17 9.70
N VAL A 69 -1.46 0.15 9.64
CA VAL A 69 -0.34 1.10 9.71
C VAL A 69 0.43 0.93 11.02
N ARG A 70 -0.26 0.80 12.14
CA ARG A 70 0.38 0.59 13.44
C ARG A 70 1.20 -0.69 13.48
N ILE A 71 0.67 -1.77 12.92
CA ILE A 71 1.38 -3.05 12.83
C ILE A 71 2.66 -2.90 12.00
N LEU A 72 2.57 -2.22 10.87
CA LEU A 72 3.74 -1.97 10.01
C LEU A 72 4.81 -1.16 10.73
N LEU A 73 4.40 -0.10 11.44
CA LEU A 73 5.33 0.72 12.23
C LEU A 73 5.98 -0.06 13.37
N GLN A 74 5.22 -0.88 14.07
CA GLN A 74 5.72 -1.70 15.18
C GLN A 74 6.71 -2.76 14.71
N ASN A 75 6.69 -3.14 13.44
CA ASN A 75 7.52 -4.20 12.89
C ASN A 75 8.61 -3.71 11.95
N GLY A 76 8.96 -2.43 12.00
CA GLY A 76 10.16 -1.91 11.38
C GLY A 76 9.98 -0.94 10.21
N LYS A 77 8.76 -0.71 9.72
CA LYS A 77 8.53 0.33 8.73
C LYS A 77 8.73 1.71 9.37
N SER A 78 9.35 2.62 8.63
CA SER A 78 9.56 4.00 9.07
C SER A 78 8.30 4.84 8.88
N GLU A 79 8.07 5.80 9.76
CA GLU A 79 7.02 6.81 9.61
C GLU A 79 7.18 7.61 8.32
N GLU A 80 8.40 7.73 7.82
CA GLU A 80 8.71 8.48 6.60
C GLU A 80 8.57 7.63 5.33
N THR A 81 8.20 6.36 5.46
CA THR A 81 7.99 5.48 4.31
C THR A 81 7.03 6.12 3.31
N VAL A 82 7.43 6.17 2.05
CA VAL A 82 6.60 6.72 0.98
C VAL A 82 5.44 5.79 0.70
N CYS A 83 4.24 6.32 0.72
CA CYS A 83 3.00 5.59 0.46
C CYS A 83 2.21 6.27 -0.65
N GLY A 84 1.31 5.53 -1.27
CA GLY A 84 0.43 6.06 -2.30
C GLY A 84 -1.00 5.57 -2.08
N ILE A 85 -1.94 6.38 -2.50
CA ILE A 85 -3.37 6.06 -2.46
C ILE A 85 -3.92 6.28 -3.87
N VAL A 86 -4.64 5.30 -4.39
CA VAL A 86 -5.34 5.45 -5.66
C VAL A 86 -6.80 5.08 -5.44
N ARG A 87 -7.69 5.99 -5.82
CA ARG A 87 -9.14 5.81 -5.71
C ARG A 87 -9.74 5.68 -7.09
N ASN A 88 -10.75 4.85 -7.21
CA ASN A 88 -11.55 4.69 -8.44
C ASN A 88 -10.68 4.42 -9.68
N ILE A 89 -9.76 3.46 -9.58
CA ILE A 89 -8.84 3.11 -10.65
C ILE A 89 -9.62 2.81 -11.93
N GLY A 90 -9.25 3.49 -13.03
CA GLY A 90 -9.86 3.31 -14.35
C GLY A 90 -11.23 3.94 -14.51
N ARG A 91 -11.71 4.71 -13.53
CA ARG A 91 -13.02 5.38 -13.56
C ARG A 91 -12.84 6.89 -13.71
N GLU A 92 -13.94 7.59 -14.05
CA GLU A 92 -13.92 9.05 -14.31
C GLU A 92 -13.37 9.87 -13.13
N ARG A 93 -13.59 9.41 -11.90
CA ARG A 93 -13.14 10.11 -10.68
C ARG A 93 -11.87 9.50 -10.11
N GLN A 94 -11.01 8.97 -10.96
CA GLN A 94 -9.73 8.45 -10.53
C GLN A 94 -8.92 9.54 -9.85
N GLN A 95 -8.45 9.27 -8.65
CA GLN A 95 -7.62 10.18 -7.87
C GLN A 95 -6.42 9.43 -7.31
N SER A 96 -5.29 10.12 -7.21
CA SER A 96 -4.09 9.56 -6.60
C SER A 96 -3.41 10.58 -5.71
N GLU A 97 -2.70 10.09 -4.69
CA GLU A 97 -2.02 10.92 -3.73
C GLU A 97 -0.79 10.17 -3.22
N ILE A 98 0.32 10.89 -3.02
CA ILE A 98 1.54 10.33 -2.44
C ILE A 98 1.75 11.01 -1.08
N ILE A 99 1.85 10.20 -0.04
CA ILE A 99 1.97 10.64 1.34
C ILE A 99 2.97 9.76 2.09
N THR A 100 3.24 10.10 3.35
CA THR A 100 4.06 9.27 4.22
C THR A 100 3.21 8.25 4.98
N LEU A 101 3.84 7.23 5.55
CA LEU A 101 3.14 6.24 6.37
C LEU A 101 2.51 6.90 7.60
N ARG A 102 3.17 7.90 8.18
CA ARG A 102 2.61 8.69 9.29
C ARG A 102 1.28 9.34 8.88
N GLU A 103 1.26 9.99 7.73
CA GLU A 103 0.06 10.65 7.22
C GLU A 103 -1.05 9.64 6.90
N LEU A 104 -0.66 8.46 6.43
CA LEU A 104 -1.60 7.39 6.10
C LEU A 104 -2.42 6.94 7.32
N GLU A 105 -1.83 6.95 8.51
CA GLU A 105 -2.51 6.56 9.74
C GLU A 105 -3.76 7.40 10.00
N ASN A 106 -3.77 8.65 9.54
CA ASN A 106 -4.88 9.57 9.77
C ASN A 106 -5.78 9.76 8.54
N LYS A 107 -5.56 8.96 7.49
CA LYS A 107 -6.30 9.11 6.24
C LYS A 107 -7.60 8.32 6.28
N GLN A 108 -8.68 8.96 5.81
CA GLN A 108 -9.95 8.28 5.58
C GLN A 108 -9.96 7.72 4.16
N VAL A 109 -10.26 6.45 4.03
CA VAL A 109 -10.32 5.76 2.74
C VAL A 109 -11.61 4.95 2.65
N ASP A 110 -11.99 4.58 1.44
CA ASP A 110 -13.18 3.78 1.18
C ASP A 110 -12.81 2.43 0.53
N MET A 111 -13.84 1.65 0.22
CA MET A 111 -13.65 0.31 -0.38
C MET A 111 -13.14 0.35 -1.82
N PHE A 112 -13.19 1.52 -2.48
CA PHE A 112 -12.70 1.70 -3.85
C PHE A 112 -11.27 2.20 -3.89
N THR A 113 -10.58 2.15 -2.77
CA THR A 113 -9.21 2.62 -2.60
C THR A 113 -8.25 1.45 -2.57
N THR A 114 -7.11 1.60 -3.27
CA THR A 114 -5.95 0.73 -3.13
C THR A 114 -4.83 1.54 -2.51
N VAL A 115 -4.20 1.00 -1.48
CA VAL A 115 -3.13 1.68 -0.75
C VAL A 115 -1.81 0.99 -1.08
N TYR A 116 -0.77 1.79 -1.33
CA TYR A 116 0.57 1.30 -1.62
C TYR A 116 1.52 1.76 -0.53
N ILE A 117 2.28 0.84 0.01
CA ILE A 117 3.28 1.14 1.04
C ILE A 117 4.64 0.74 0.49
N GLY A 118 5.56 1.70 0.42
CA GLY A 118 6.88 1.47 -0.12
C GLY A 118 7.81 0.73 0.84
N ASN A 119 9.01 0.48 0.37
CA ASN A 119 10.11 -0.01 1.19
C ASN A 119 11.08 1.15 1.50
N LYS A 120 12.23 0.84 2.11
CA LYS A 120 13.24 1.85 2.47
C LYS A 120 13.78 2.64 1.28
N THR A 121 13.73 2.07 0.08
CA THR A 121 14.26 2.69 -1.12
C THR A 121 13.22 3.46 -1.94
N THR A 122 11.94 3.29 -1.62
CA THR A 122 10.86 3.96 -2.34
C THR A 122 10.96 5.48 -2.17
N LYS A 123 10.83 6.20 -3.28
CA LYS A 123 10.95 7.65 -3.32
C LYS A 123 9.76 8.29 -4.03
N ASN A 124 9.49 9.53 -3.65
CA ASN A 124 8.61 10.42 -4.39
C ASN A 124 9.49 11.22 -5.33
N ILE A 125 9.44 10.93 -6.63
CA ILE A 125 10.22 11.61 -7.67
C ILE A 125 9.24 12.33 -8.58
N GLU A 126 9.24 13.66 -8.56
CA GLU A 126 8.36 14.49 -9.39
C GLU A 126 6.90 14.03 -9.32
N SER A 127 6.39 13.85 -8.11
CA SER A 127 5.02 13.39 -7.84
C SER A 127 4.72 11.98 -8.34
N LYS A 128 5.76 11.15 -8.48
CA LYS A 128 5.63 9.73 -8.80
C LYS A 128 6.24 8.89 -7.68
N MET A 129 5.57 7.79 -7.35
CA MET A 129 6.06 6.84 -6.36
C MET A 129 6.90 5.78 -7.08
N VAL A 130 8.18 5.73 -6.75
CA VAL A 130 9.12 4.84 -7.46
C VAL A 130 9.92 4.02 -6.45
N THR A 131 9.92 2.70 -6.63
CA THR A 131 10.79 1.79 -5.91
C THR A 131 11.86 1.29 -6.87
N PRO A 132 13.13 1.72 -6.69
CA PRO A 132 14.21 1.28 -7.58
C PRO A 132 14.46 -0.22 -7.44
N ARG A 133 14.93 -0.84 -8.51
CA ARG A 133 15.26 -2.28 -8.48
C ARG A 133 16.61 -2.57 -7.84
N GLY A 134 17.35 -1.54 -7.44
CA GLY A 134 18.63 -1.71 -6.76
C GLY A 134 19.80 -1.93 -7.70
N TYR A 135 19.65 -1.70 -8.99
CA TYR A 135 20.78 -1.76 -9.91
C TYR A 135 21.78 -0.65 -9.57
N ARG A 136 23.06 -1.03 -9.48
CA ARG A 136 24.12 -0.04 -9.32
C ARG A 136 24.37 0.61 -10.68
N THR A 137 24.33 1.93 -10.71
CA THR A 137 24.88 2.69 -11.84
C THR A 137 26.40 2.62 -11.75
N VAL A 138 27.01 2.11 -12.78
CA VAL A 138 28.46 2.05 -12.89
C VAL A 138 28.97 3.34 -13.49
#